data_d4e594fa9d8d6fd8028d7346c9fe8fa3
#
_entry.id   d4e594fa9d8d6fd8028d7346c9fe8fa3
#
_cell.length_a   1.000
_cell.length_b   1.000
_cell.length_c   1.000
_cell.angle_alpha   90.00
_cell.angle_beta   90.00
_cell.angle_gamma   90.00
#
_symmetry.space_group_name_H-M   'P 1'
#
loop_
_entity.id
_entity.type
_entity.pdbx_description
1 polymer ?
#
loop_
_entity_poly.entity_id
_entity_poly.type
_entity_poly.pdbx_seq_one_letter_code
_entity_poly.pdbx_strand_id
1 'polypeptide(L)'
;MNIILNILNWFSQNILQNPAFFVGLLVLIGYALLKKPAHDVYAGFIKATVGYMLLNVGAGGLVTTFRPILAALNFKFKIGAAVIDPYFGLTAANKKIAEEFPNFVGAATTALLIGFGVNILLVALRKITKVRTLFITGHIMVQQAATVSLMVLLLVPQLRNSWGVLAIGVICGLYWAVSSNMTVEATQRLTGGGGFAIGHQQQFAIWFVDKVADKFGKKEENLDNLKLPKLLSIFHDTVVASATLMLVFFGAILLILGPDIMSNAKVITSGTVYNPA
;
A
#
# COMPACT_ATOMS: atom_id res chain seq x y z
N MET A 1 25.98 -9.41 24.15
CA MET A 1 24.58 -9.63 23.72
C MET A 1 23.82 -8.31 23.57
N ASN A 2 23.95 -7.35 24.48
CA ASN A 2 23.24 -6.07 24.43
C ASN A 2 23.60 -5.17 23.23
N ILE A 3 24.87 -5.16 22.77
CA ILE A 3 25.31 -4.30 21.65
C ILE A 3 24.64 -4.75 20.33
N ILE A 4 24.63 -6.04 20.06
CA ILE A 4 23.99 -6.59 18.85
C ILE A 4 22.49 -6.32 18.86
N LEU A 5 21.83 -6.53 20.00
CA LEU A 5 20.40 -6.24 20.15
C LEU A 5 20.10 -4.74 19.97
N ASN A 6 20.96 -3.86 20.49
CA ASN A 6 20.80 -2.42 20.31
C ASN A 6 20.99 -1.99 18.85
N ILE A 7 21.96 -2.57 18.15
CA ILE A 7 22.16 -2.32 16.70
C ILE A 7 20.96 -2.82 15.90
N LEU A 8 20.46 -4.02 16.18
CA LEU A 8 19.29 -4.58 15.51
C LEU A 8 18.02 -3.74 15.76
N ASN A 9 17.82 -3.31 17.00
CA ASN A 9 16.71 -2.44 17.35
C ASN A 9 16.82 -1.07 16.66
N TRP A 10 18.01 -0.47 16.69
CA TRP A 10 18.25 0.79 15.98
C TRP A 10 17.99 0.65 14.48
N PHE A 11 18.51 -0.41 13.86
CA PHE A 11 18.31 -0.69 12.44
C PHE A 11 16.82 -0.93 12.12
N SER A 12 16.13 -1.71 12.95
CA SER A 12 14.71 -1.94 12.81
C SER A 12 13.92 -0.63 12.88
N GLN A 13 14.16 0.20 13.89
CA GLN A 13 13.39 1.42 14.12
C GLN A 13 13.70 2.53 13.10
N ASN A 14 14.95 2.67 12.68
CA ASN A 14 15.36 3.80 11.84
C ASN A 14 15.39 3.46 10.34
N ILE A 15 15.57 2.20 9.99
CA ILE A 15 15.71 1.76 8.61
C ILE A 15 14.48 0.95 8.16
N LEU A 16 14.17 -0.15 8.85
CA LEU A 16 13.11 -1.04 8.39
C LEU A 16 11.70 -0.46 8.61
N GLN A 17 11.50 0.34 9.65
CA GLN A 17 10.23 1.03 9.88
C GLN A 17 10.03 2.25 8.98
N ASN A 18 11.08 2.71 8.31
CA ASN A 18 10.96 3.76 7.31
C ASN A 18 10.69 3.12 5.94
N PRO A 19 9.47 3.25 5.39
CA PRO A 19 9.10 2.55 4.16
C PRO A 19 9.98 2.94 2.97
N ALA A 20 10.49 4.18 2.92
CA ALA A 20 11.38 4.63 1.85
C ALA A 20 12.71 3.87 1.85
N PHE A 21 13.34 3.77 3.03
CA PHE A 21 14.57 2.99 3.16
C PHE A 21 14.34 1.50 2.96
N PHE A 22 13.21 0.98 3.47
CA PHE A 22 12.87 -0.43 3.28
C PHE A 22 12.74 -0.80 1.80
N VAL A 23 12.02 0.00 1.01
CA VAL A 23 11.88 -0.20 -0.44
C VAL A 23 13.24 -0.06 -1.13
N GLY A 24 14.03 0.94 -0.75
CA GLY A 24 15.39 1.10 -1.27
C GLY A 24 16.28 -0.12 -1.02
N LEU A 25 16.27 -0.67 0.21
CA LEU A 25 17.02 -1.88 0.55
C LEU A 25 16.56 -3.10 -0.26
N LEU A 26 15.26 -3.25 -0.49
CA LEU A 26 14.75 -4.33 -1.34
C LEU A 26 15.31 -4.25 -2.77
N VAL A 27 15.35 -3.04 -3.34
CA VAL A 27 15.94 -2.82 -4.68
C VAL A 27 17.45 -3.10 -4.66
N LEU A 28 18.18 -2.64 -3.64
CA LEU A 28 19.59 -2.91 -3.46
C LEU A 28 19.87 -4.41 -3.44
N ILE A 29 19.18 -5.15 -2.57
CA ILE A 29 19.34 -6.60 -2.46
C ILE A 29 18.95 -7.30 -3.76
N GLY A 30 17.83 -6.91 -4.37
CA GLY A 30 17.36 -7.49 -5.62
C GLY A 30 18.36 -7.29 -6.75
N TYR A 31 18.92 -6.11 -6.91
CA TYR A 31 19.93 -5.82 -7.94
C TYR A 31 21.26 -6.53 -7.66
N ALA A 32 21.66 -6.64 -6.40
CA ALA A 32 22.85 -7.40 -6.02
C ALA A 32 22.70 -8.90 -6.34
N LEU A 33 21.53 -9.48 -6.02
CA LEU A 33 21.21 -10.88 -6.37
C LEU A 33 21.16 -11.12 -7.88
N LEU A 34 20.74 -10.12 -8.64
CA LEU A 34 20.78 -10.13 -10.11
C LEU A 34 22.19 -9.88 -10.68
N LYS A 35 23.20 -9.76 -9.80
CA LYS A 35 24.60 -9.50 -10.17
C LYS A 35 24.77 -8.24 -11.05
N LYS A 36 23.94 -7.22 -10.82
CA LYS A 36 24.09 -5.93 -11.48
C LYS A 36 25.41 -5.26 -11.07
N PRO A 37 26.01 -4.40 -11.91
CA PRO A 37 27.15 -3.59 -11.54
C PRO A 37 26.91 -2.77 -10.28
N ALA A 38 27.93 -2.55 -9.45
CA ALA A 38 27.79 -1.86 -8.16
C ALA A 38 27.16 -0.47 -8.28
N HIS A 39 27.48 0.29 -9.34
CA HIS A 39 26.90 1.60 -9.58
C HIS A 39 25.40 1.53 -9.84
N ASP A 40 24.90 0.50 -10.55
CA ASP A 40 23.47 0.28 -10.79
C ASP A 40 22.74 -0.11 -9.50
N VAL A 41 23.36 -0.96 -8.67
CA VAL A 41 22.82 -1.36 -7.36
C VAL A 41 22.63 -0.13 -6.47
N TYR A 42 23.65 0.72 -6.41
CA TYR A 42 23.61 1.93 -5.59
C TYR A 42 22.62 2.97 -6.14
N ALA A 43 22.65 3.20 -7.46
CA ALA A 43 21.71 4.08 -8.13
C ALA A 43 20.26 3.60 -7.97
N GLY A 44 20.03 2.30 -8.05
CA GLY A 44 18.72 1.69 -7.82
C GLY A 44 18.21 1.93 -6.39
N PHE A 45 19.06 1.73 -5.39
CA PHE A 45 18.75 2.04 -4.00
C PHE A 45 18.32 3.50 -3.80
N ILE A 46 19.14 4.45 -4.29
CA ILE A 46 18.86 5.88 -4.14
C ILE A 46 17.57 6.26 -4.86
N LYS A 47 17.41 5.83 -6.12
CA LYS A 47 16.21 6.14 -6.91
C LYS A 47 14.94 5.61 -6.27
N ALA A 48 14.97 4.40 -5.73
CA ALA A 48 13.81 3.80 -5.07
C ALA A 48 13.48 4.52 -3.76
N THR A 49 14.48 4.84 -2.95
CA THR A 49 14.31 5.59 -1.69
C THR A 49 13.74 6.99 -1.95
N VAL A 50 14.38 7.75 -2.83
CA VAL A 50 13.95 9.13 -3.15
C VAL A 50 12.59 9.12 -3.84
N GLY A 51 12.35 8.20 -4.79
CA GLY A 51 11.05 8.07 -5.45
C GLY A 51 9.91 7.81 -4.44
N TYR A 52 10.15 6.95 -3.45
CA TYR A 52 9.17 6.72 -2.39
C TYR A 52 8.98 7.95 -1.48
N MET A 53 10.03 8.70 -1.17
CA MET A 53 9.91 9.97 -0.41
C MET A 53 9.07 10.99 -1.17
N LEU A 54 9.29 11.14 -2.48
CA LEU A 54 8.48 12.03 -3.34
C LEU A 54 7.01 11.58 -3.39
N LEU A 55 6.77 10.27 -3.49
CA LEU A 55 5.41 9.72 -3.41
C LEU A 55 4.74 10.09 -2.08
N ASN A 56 5.45 9.97 -0.96
CA ASN A 56 4.92 10.31 0.36
C ASN A 56 4.57 11.80 0.49
N VAL A 57 5.40 12.69 -0.07
CA VAL A 57 5.11 14.13 -0.08
C VAL A 57 3.82 14.41 -0.88
N GLY A 58 3.70 13.81 -2.06
CA GLY A 58 2.49 13.95 -2.88
C GLY A 58 1.25 13.37 -2.21
N ALA A 59 1.33 12.16 -1.70
CA ALA A 59 0.23 11.50 -0.99
C ALA A 59 -0.17 12.27 0.28
N GLY A 60 0.80 12.74 1.06
CA GLY A 60 0.54 13.56 2.26
C GLY A 60 -0.17 14.87 1.92
N GLY A 61 0.22 15.54 0.84
CA GLY A 61 -0.44 16.73 0.33
C GLY A 61 -1.89 16.47 -0.05
N LEU A 62 -2.15 15.39 -0.79
CA LEU A 62 -3.50 14.99 -1.16
C LEU A 62 -4.36 14.69 0.08
N VAL A 63 -3.87 13.87 1.01
CA VAL A 63 -4.59 13.54 2.25
C VAL A 63 -4.94 14.80 3.04
N THR A 64 -3.99 15.72 3.20
CA THR A 64 -4.21 16.99 3.91
C THR A 64 -5.27 17.86 3.23
N THR A 65 -5.28 17.86 1.89
CA THR A 65 -6.26 18.63 1.10
C THR A 65 -7.66 18.01 1.17
N PHE A 66 -7.77 16.68 1.17
CA PHE A 66 -9.08 16.01 1.16
C PHE A 66 -9.74 15.89 2.52
N ARG A 67 -8.99 15.91 3.61
CA ARG A 67 -9.56 15.82 4.96
C ARG A 67 -10.64 16.87 5.25
N PRO A 68 -10.44 18.17 4.97
CA PRO A 68 -11.47 19.18 5.17
C PRO A 68 -12.72 18.91 4.35
N ILE A 69 -12.57 18.41 3.11
CA ILE A 69 -13.70 18.07 2.24
C ILE A 69 -14.53 16.96 2.83
N LEU A 70 -13.89 15.89 3.32
CA LEU A 70 -14.56 14.76 3.97
C LEU A 70 -15.24 15.18 5.27
N ALA A 71 -14.59 16.02 6.07
CA ALA A 71 -15.18 16.58 7.28
C ALA A 71 -16.41 17.44 6.96
N ALA A 72 -16.35 18.24 5.90
CA ALA A 72 -17.44 19.07 5.42
C ALA A 72 -18.64 18.23 4.90
N LEU A 73 -18.37 17.15 4.17
CA LEU A 73 -19.40 16.20 3.73
C LEU A 73 -20.10 15.56 4.93
N ASN A 74 -19.34 15.11 5.91
CA ASN A 74 -19.90 14.54 7.15
C ASN A 74 -20.73 15.59 7.89
N PHE A 75 -20.22 16.80 8.05
CA PHE A 75 -20.91 17.89 8.72
C PHE A 75 -22.25 18.25 8.04
N LYS A 76 -22.25 18.36 6.70
CA LYS A 76 -23.45 18.72 5.92
C LYS A 76 -24.47 17.61 5.84
N PHE A 77 -24.03 16.41 5.50
CA PHE A 77 -24.94 15.31 5.19
C PHE A 77 -25.11 14.30 6.33
N LYS A 78 -24.40 14.50 7.45
CA LYS A 78 -24.37 13.60 8.62
C LYS A 78 -24.08 12.14 8.22
N ILE A 79 -23.21 11.99 7.24
CA ILE A 79 -22.79 10.70 6.73
C ILE A 79 -21.74 10.14 7.70
N GLY A 80 -22.12 9.13 8.47
CA GLY A 80 -21.15 8.36 9.26
C GLY A 80 -20.30 7.50 8.33
N ALA A 81 -19.35 8.13 7.61
CA ALA A 81 -18.45 7.41 6.73
C ALA A 81 -17.13 7.11 7.45
N ALA A 82 -16.77 5.84 7.53
CA ALA A 82 -15.40 5.47 7.83
C ALA A 82 -14.57 5.64 6.56
N VAL A 83 -13.63 6.58 6.56
CA VAL A 83 -12.64 6.69 5.49
C VAL A 83 -11.57 5.64 5.74
N ILE A 84 -11.59 4.58 4.98
CA ILE A 84 -10.54 3.55 5.01
C ILE A 84 -9.41 4.03 4.09
N ASP A 85 -8.53 4.85 4.66
CA ASP A 85 -7.25 5.16 4.04
C ASP A 85 -6.20 4.18 4.59
N PRO A 86 -5.48 3.44 3.75
CA PRO A 86 -4.44 2.51 4.20
C PRO A 86 -3.37 3.17 5.08
N TYR A 87 -2.98 4.41 4.80
CA TYR A 87 -2.03 5.16 5.63
C TYR A 87 -2.60 5.55 6.98
N PHE A 88 -3.89 5.82 7.05
CA PHE A 88 -4.61 5.97 8.30
C PHE A 88 -4.64 4.67 9.08
N GLY A 89 -4.93 3.56 8.42
CA GLY A 89 -4.95 2.24 9.03
C GLY A 89 -3.64 1.93 9.73
N LEU A 90 -2.50 2.22 9.12
CA LEU A 90 -1.18 2.05 9.75
C LEU A 90 -1.03 2.91 11.00
N THR A 91 -1.29 4.22 10.90
CA THR A 91 -1.12 5.16 12.01
C THR A 91 -2.10 4.85 13.15
N ALA A 92 -3.37 4.63 12.83
CA ALA A 92 -4.39 4.28 13.80
C ALA A 92 -4.11 2.93 14.48
N ALA A 93 -3.70 1.92 13.72
CA ALA A 93 -3.36 0.61 14.26
C ALA A 93 -2.16 0.69 15.23
N ASN A 94 -1.09 1.36 14.85
CA ASN A 94 0.08 1.51 15.71
C ASN A 94 -0.24 2.31 16.99
N LYS A 95 -1.02 3.38 16.88
CA LYS A 95 -1.46 4.17 18.03
C LYS A 95 -2.33 3.32 18.97
N LYS A 96 -3.32 2.64 18.43
CA LYS A 96 -4.24 1.79 19.18
C LYS A 96 -3.50 0.62 19.87
N ILE A 97 -2.53 0.01 19.17
CA ILE A 97 -1.67 -1.03 19.78
C ILE A 97 -0.89 -0.44 20.94
N ALA A 98 -0.32 0.76 20.79
CA ALA A 98 0.47 1.39 21.84
C ALA A 98 -0.38 1.75 23.07
N GLU A 99 -1.63 2.16 22.88
CA GLU A 99 -2.57 2.54 23.93
C GLU A 99 -3.16 1.31 24.65
N GLU A 100 -3.66 0.34 23.91
CA GLU A 100 -4.40 -0.80 24.49
C GLU A 100 -3.52 -2.03 24.74
N PHE A 101 -2.43 -2.17 24.01
CA PHE A 101 -1.53 -3.33 24.07
C PHE A 101 -0.06 -2.89 24.18
N PRO A 102 0.35 -2.16 25.23
CA PRO A 102 1.71 -1.59 25.33
C PRO A 102 2.82 -2.64 25.24
N ASN A 103 2.57 -3.88 25.66
CA ASN A 103 3.51 -5.00 25.53
C ASN A 103 3.69 -5.49 24.08
N PHE A 104 2.87 -5.00 23.15
CA PHE A 104 2.89 -5.38 21.73
C PHE A 104 3.28 -4.22 20.82
N VAL A 105 3.82 -3.15 21.38
CA VAL A 105 4.45 -2.08 20.58
C VAL A 105 5.56 -2.73 19.75
N GLY A 106 5.46 -2.56 18.41
CA GLY A 106 6.37 -3.24 17.48
C GLY A 106 5.86 -4.60 16.93
N ALA A 107 4.72 -5.12 17.39
CA ALA A 107 4.13 -6.35 16.85
C ALA A 107 3.94 -6.30 15.32
N ALA A 108 3.48 -5.15 14.81
CA ALA A 108 3.32 -4.93 13.37
C ALA A 108 4.65 -5.06 12.60
N THR A 109 5.72 -4.47 13.12
CA THR A 109 7.06 -4.57 12.51
C THR A 109 7.59 -5.98 12.58
N THR A 110 7.42 -6.65 13.71
CA THR A 110 7.84 -8.05 13.89
C THR A 110 7.07 -8.95 12.93
N ALA A 111 5.75 -8.79 12.82
CA ALA A 111 4.92 -9.53 11.88
C ALA A 111 5.32 -9.27 10.42
N LEU A 112 5.64 -8.01 10.07
CA LEU A 112 6.17 -7.64 8.75
C LEU A 112 7.45 -8.40 8.43
N LEU A 113 8.43 -8.40 9.34
CA LEU A 113 9.73 -9.04 9.12
C LEU A 113 9.58 -10.57 8.98
N ILE A 114 8.78 -11.19 9.85
CA ILE A 114 8.49 -12.63 9.78
C ILE A 114 7.80 -12.93 8.46
N GLY A 115 6.76 -12.18 8.11
CA GLY A 115 5.99 -12.40 6.88
C GLY A 115 6.85 -12.23 5.63
N PHE A 116 7.72 -11.23 5.61
CA PHE A 116 8.66 -11.05 4.51
C PHE A 116 9.67 -12.19 4.43
N GLY A 117 10.18 -12.65 5.56
CA GLY A 117 11.04 -13.83 5.64
C GLY A 117 10.36 -15.09 5.10
N VAL A 118 9.11 -15.34 5.48
CA VAL A 118 8.30 -16.45 4.95
C VAL A 118 8.09 -16.33 3.44
N ASN A 119 7.76 -15.13 2.96
CA ASN A 119 7.58 -14.86 1.53
C ASN A 119 8.87 -15.16 0.73
N ILE A 120 10.03 -14.70 1.22
CA ILE A 120 11.33 -15.01 0.62
C ILE A 120 11.61 -16.51 0.65
N LEU A 121 11.38 -17.17 1.79
CA LEU A 121 11.63 -18.59 1.96
C LEU A 121 10.82 -19.43 0.98
N LEU A 122 9.54 -19.11 0.81
CA LEU A 122 8.67 -19.81 -0.13
C LEU A 122 9.17 -19.68 -1.58
N VAL A 123 9.64 -18.49 -1.96
CA VAL A 123 10.23 -18.25 -3.30
C VAL A 123 11.60 -18.95 -3.44
N ALA A 124 12.42 -18.93 -2.40
CA ALA A 124 13.71 -19.64 -2.41
C ALA A 124 13.50 -21.16 -2.59
N LEU A 125 12.46 -21.69 -1.97
CA LEU A 125 12.06 -23.11 -2.07
C LEU A 125 11.13 -23.37 -3.28
N ARG A 126 11.14 -22.53 -4.30
CA ARG A 126 10.22 -22.59 -5.47
C ARG A 126 10.17 -23.94 -6.19
N LYS A 127 11.22 -24.74 -6.11
CA LYS A 127 11.23 -26.11 -6.68
C LYS A 127 10.18 -26.99 -6.01
N ILE A 128 9.92 -26.80 -4.72
CA ILE A 128 8.95 -27.54 -3.89
C ILE A 128 7.62 -26.80 -3.84
N THR A 129 7.66 -25.52 -3.45
CA THR A 129 6.46 -24.71 -3.18
C THR A 129 5.72 -24.27 -4.45
N LYS A 130 6.42 -24.25 -5.59
CA LYS A 130 5.94 -23.71 -6.87
C LYS A 130 5.64 -22.21 -6.85
N VAL A 131 6.02 -21.51 -5.78
CA VAL A 131 5.88 -20.04 -5.68
C VAL A 131 6.96 -19.37 -6.54
N ARG A 132 6.55 -18.62 -7.56
CA ARG A 132 7.43 -17.99 -8.56
C ARG A 132 7.62 -16.50 -8.35
N THR A 133 6.73 -15.86 -7.61
CA THR A 133 6.67 -14.41 -7.45
C THR A 133 6.96 -14.01 -6.04
N LEU A 134 7.79 -12.98 -5.88
CA LEU A 134 8.06 -12.34 -4.60
C LEU A 134 7.21 -11.08 -4.48
N PHE A 135 6.33 -11.04 -3.47
CA PHE A 135 5.57 -9.84 -3.15
C PHE A 135 6.49 -8.84 -2.44
N ILE A 136 6.69 -7.66 -3.04
CA ILE A 136 7.67 -6.67 -2.56
C ILE A 136 7.09 -5.25 -2.41
N THR A 137 5.78 -5.10 -2.42
CA THR A 137 5.15 -3.78 -2.27
C THR A 137 5.22 -3.34 -0.80
N GLY A 138 6.38 -2.83 -0.40
CA GLY A 138 6.77 -2.59 0.99
C GLY A 138 5.76 -1.78 1.80
N HIS A 139 5.22 -0.68 1.26
CA HIS A 139 4.23 0.14 1.96
C HIS A 139 2.92 -0.62 2.21
N ILE A 140 2.47 -1.44 1.28
CA ILE A 140 1.28 -2.28 1.46
C ILE A 140 1.53 -3.35 2.52
N MET A 141 2.71 -3.97 2.50
CA MET A 141 3.08 -4.99 3.50
C MET A 141 3.08 -4.40 4.92
N VAL A 142 3.63 -3.19 5.08
CA VAL A 142 3.64 -2.49 6.39
C VAL A 142 2.22 -2.21 6.87
N GLN A 143 1.36 -1.69 6.00
CA GLN A 143 -0.04 -1.39 6.34
C GLN A 143 -0.83 -2.65 6.70
N GLN A 144 -0.68 -3.71 5.92
CA GLN A 144 -1.35 -4.98 6.17
C GLN A 144 -0.87 -5.62 7.47
N ALA A 145 0.43 -5.66 7.71
CA ALA A 145 0.98 -6.20 8.94
C ALA A 145 0.46 -5.43 10.18
N ALA A 146 0.38 -4.10 10.11
CA ALA A 146 -0.15 -3.27 11.20
C ALA A 146 -1.66 -3.52 11.43
N THR A 147 -2.44 -3.50 10.36
CA THR A 147 -3.89 -3.70 10.46
C THR A 147 -4.24 -5.10 10.97
N VAL A 148 -3.59 -6.13 10.42
CA VAL A 148 -3.82 -7.52 10.84
C VAL A 148 -3.37 -7.72 12.30
N SER A 149 -2.23 -7.13 12.70
CA SER A 149 -1.78 -7.18 14.10
C SER A 149 -2.80 -6.57 15.04
N LEU A 150 -3.32 -5.37 14.73
CA LEU A 150 -4.36 -4.74 15.55
C LEU A 150 -5.62 -5.61 15.63
N MET A 151 -6.11 -6.07 14.48
CA MET A 151 -7.33 -6.89 14.42
C MET A 151 -7.20 -8.17 15.24
N VAL A 152 -6.07 -8.86 15.12
CA VAL A 152 -5.84 -10.09 15.89
C VAL A 152 -5.69 -9.81 17.38
N LEU A 153 -4.95 -8.76 17.76
CA LEU A 153 -4.81 -8.38 19.16
C LEU A 153 -6.15 -7.95 19.80
N LEU A 154 -7.04 -7.30 19.03
CA LEU A 154 -8.37 -6.92 19.51
C LEU A 154 -9.30 -8.12 19.62
N LEU A 155 -9.40 -8.93 18.57
CA LEU A 155 -10.44 -9.94 18.41
C LEU A 155 -10.09 -11.31 18.98
N VAL A 156 -8.78 -11.62 19.15
CA VAL A 156 -8.31 -12.94 19.55
C VAL A 156 -7.40 -12.85 20.78
N PRO A 157 -7.95 -12.70 22.00
CA PRO A 157 -7.16 -12.54 23.23
C PRO A 157 -6.13 -13.66 23.45
N GLN A 158 -6.42 -14.89 22.97
CA GLN A 158 -5.55 -16.04 23.10
C GLN A 158 -4.22 -15.89 22.33
N LEU A 159 -4.20 -14.99 21.33
CA LEU A 159 -3.01 -14.70 20.53
C LEU A 159 -2.24 -13.47 21.03
N ARG A 160 -2.57 -12.93 22.20
CA ARG A 160 -1.79 -11.84 22.85
C ARG A 160 -0.53 -12.38 23.52
N ASN A 161 0.32 -12.97 22.68
CA ASN A 161 1.62 -13.52 23.08
C ASN A 161 2.57 -13.58 21.86
N SER A 162 3.83 -13.96 22.11
CA SER A 162 4.85 -14.00 21.04
C SER A 162 4.50 -15.01 19.92
N TRP A 163 3.84 -16.11 20.23
CA TRP A 163 3.38 -17.07 19.23
C TRP A 163 2.29 -16.50 18.35
N GLY A 164 1.42 -15.66 18.91
CA GLY A 164 0.41 -14.92 18.14
C GLY A 164 1.05 -13.97 17.13
N VAL A 165 2.05 -13.20 17.55
CA VAL A 165 2.79 -12.30 16.62
C VAL A 165 3.51 -13.11 15.54
N LEU A 166 4.09 -14.25 15.87
CA LEU A 166 4.68 -15.18 14.90
C LEU A 166 3.62 -15.66 13.90
N ALA A 167 2.47 -16.11 14.40
CA ALA A 167 1.37 -16.58 13.55
C ALA A 167 0.86 -15.50 12.60
N ILE A 168 0.70 -14.28 13.07
CA ILE A 168 0.33 -13.11 12.23
C ILE A 168 1.34 -12.94 11.11
N GLY A 169 2.62 -12.93 11.43
CA GLY A 169 3.68 -12.79 10.41
C GLY A 169 3.65 -13.92 9.39
N VAL A 170 3.53 -15.18 9.83
CA VAL A 170 3.42 -16.33 8.93
C VAL A 170 2.22 -16.21 8.02
N ILE A 171 1.04 -15.88 8.55
CA ILE A 171 -0.19 -15.70 7.76
C ILE A 171 -0.02 -14.58 6.72
N CYS A 172 0.53 -13.44 7.11
CA CYS A 172 0.83 -12.35 6.17
C CYS A 172 1.77 -12.81 5.05
N GLY A 173 2.85 -13.51 5.40
CA GLY A 173 3.82 -14.02 4.41
C GLY A 173 3.24 -15.04 3.46
N LEU A 174 2.42 -15.95 3.95
CA LEU A 174 1.67 -16.91 3.13
C LEU A 174 0.71 -16.19 2.20
N TYR A 175 -0.05 -15.21 2.71
CA TYR A 175 -0.96 -14.41 1.90
C TYR A 175 -0.23 -13.69 0.77
N TRP A 176 0.87 -13.02 1.06
CA TRP A 176 1.65 -12.30 0.04
C TRP A 176 2.20 -13.23 -1.03
N ALA A 177 2.79 -14.34 -0.63
CA ALA A 177 3.35 -15.30 -1.57
C ALA A 177 2.27 -15.96 -2.43
N VAL A 178 1.20 -16.46 -1.81
CA VAL A 178 0.14 -17.19 -2.51
C VAL A 178 -0.65 -16.25 -3.43
N SER A 179 -1.05 -15.07 -2.95
CA SER A 179 -1.86 -14.13 -3.74
C SER A 179 -1.12 -13.64 -4.97
N SER A 180 0.14 -13.26 -4.84
CA SER A 180 0.93 -12.81 -6.00
C SER A 180 1.19 -13.95 -6.99
N ASN A 181 1.42 -15.16 -6.51
CA ASN A 181 1.63 -16.33 -7.37
C ASN A 181 0.35 -16.75 -8.11
N MET A 182 -0.81 -16.61 -7.46
CA MET A 182 -2.11 -16.95 -8.05
C MET A 182 -2.49 -16.02 -9.21
N THR A 183 -2.07 -14.77 -9.15
CA THR A 183 -2.46 -13.72 -10.10
C THR A 183 -1.40 -13.45 -11.18
N VAL A 184 -0.23 -14.10 -11.10
CA VAL A 184 0.90 -13.82 -12.00
C VAL A 184 0.59 -14.08 -13.47
N GLU A 185 -0.15 -15.13 -13.79
CA GLU A 185 -0.46 -15.48 -15.18
C GLU A 185 -1.31 -14.40 -15.88
N ALA A 186 -2.30 -13.86 -15.18
CA ALA A 186 -3.10 -12.75 -15.68
C ALA A 186 -2.24 -11.53 -15.97
N THR A 187 -1.33 -11.19 -15.04
CA THR A 187 -0.38 -10.09 -15.24
C THR A 187 0.54 -10.34 -16.44
N GLN A 188 1.06 -11.56 -16.60
CA GLN A 188 1.92 -11.89 -17.74
C GLN A 188 1.18 -11.79 -19.07
N ARG A 189 -0.09 -12.22 -19.14
CA ARG A 189 -0.90 -12.07 -20.37
C ARG A 189 -1.11 -10.61 -20.73
N LEU A 190 -1.48 -9.78 -19.75
CA LEU A 190 -1.73 -8.35 -19.99
C LEU A 190 -0.46 -7.57 -20.37
N THR A 191 0.69 -7.98 -19.85
CA THR A 191 1.96 -7.27 -20.09
C THR A 191 2.79 -7.87 -21.22
N GLY A 192 2.24 -8.83 -21.98
CA GLY A 192 2.98 -9.50 -23.03
C GLY A 192 4.22 -10.26 -22.54
N GLY A 193 4.18 -10.78 -21.31
CA GLY A 193 5.30 -11.49 -20.71
C GLY A 193 6.33 -10.58 -20.05
N GLY A 194 5.91 -9.46 -19.46
CA GLY A 194 6.78 -8.41 -18.90
C GLY A 194 7.72 -8.84 -17.76
N GLY A 195 7.64 -10.10 -17.30
CA GLY A 195 8.57 -10.65 -16.31
C GLY A 195 8.40 -10.11 -14.89
N PHE A 196 7.28 -9.46 -14.57
CA PHE A 196 6.94 -8.96 -13.24
C PHE A 196 5.56 -9.40 -12.79
N ALA A 197 5.25 -9.24 -11.51
CA ALA A 197 3.93 -9.43 -10.92
C ALA A 197 3.50 -8.15 -10.21
N ILE A 198 2.19 -7.98 -10.04
CA ILE A 198 1.62 -6.84 -9.31
C ILE A 198 1.41 -7.25 -7.86
N GLY A 199 2.15 -6.65 -6.95
CA GLY A 199 2.06 -6.89 -5.51
C GLY A 199 1.07 -5.95 -4.81
N HIS A 200 -0.16 -5.84 -5.31
CA HIS A 200 -1.20 -4.97 -4.77
C HIS A 200 -2.57 -5.65 -4.87
N GLN A 201 -3.58 -5.22 -4.09
CA GLN A 201 -4.92 -5.82 -4.11
C GLN A 201 -5.59 -5.75 -5.49
N GLN A 202 -5.25 -4.77 -6.32
CA GLN A 202 -5.71 -4.68 -7.71
C GLN A 202 -5.33 -5.92 -8.53
N GLN A 203 -4.35 -6.69 -8.13
CA GLN A 203 -4.02 -7.95 -8.79
C GLN A 203 -5.21 -8.91 -8.87
N PHE A 204 -6.08 -8.91 -7.86
CA PHE A 204 -7.29 -9.76 -7.89
C PHE A 204 -8.33 -9.25 -8.89
N ALA A 205 -8.47 -7.93 -9.03
CA ALA A 205 -9.33 -7.35 -10.05
C ALA A 205 -8.82 -7.68 -11.46
N ILE A 206 -7.52 -7.55 -11.69
CA ILE A 206 -6.87 -7.94 -12.95
C ILE A 206 -7.08 -9.42 -13.24
N TRP A 207 -6.86 -10.29 -12.25
CA TRP A 207 -7.11 -11.73 -12.39
C TRP A 207 -8.57 -12.04 -12.71
N PHE A 208 -9.51 -11.36 -12.06
CA PHE A 208 -10.93 -11.53 -12.31
C PHE A 208 -11.31 -11.07 -13.72
N VAL A 209 -10.87 -9.86 -14.11
CA VAL A 209 -11.13 -9.32 -15.46
C VAL A 209 -10.55 -10.24 -16.53
N ASP A 210 -9.33 -10.71 -16.37
CA ASP A 210 -8.69 -11.67 -17.29
C ASP A 210 -9.52 -12.96 -17.45
N LYS A 211 -10.18 -13.43 -16.38
CA LYS A 211 -11.05 -14.63 -16.42
C LYS A 211 -12.36 -14.42 -17.17
N VAL A 212 -12.86 -13.20 -17.17
CA VAL A 212 -14.20 -12.91 -17.75
C VAL A 212 -14.12 -12.11 -19.05
N ALA A 213 -12.98 -11.54 -19.39
CA ALA A 213 -12.79 -10.66 -20.55
C ALA A 213 -13.27 -11.29 -21.87
N ASP A 214 -12.94 -12.55 -22.11
CA ASP A 214 -13.33 -13.27 -23.31
C ASP A 214 -14.87 -13.44 -23.47
N LYS A 215 -15.63 -13.21 -22.37
CA LYS A 215 -17.09 -13.28 -22.38
C LYS A 215 -17.76 -11.93 -22.67
N PHE A 216 -17.05 -10.84 -22.42
CA PHE A 216 -17.61 -9.48 -22.45
C PHE A 216 -16.97 -8.56 -23.50
N GLY A 217 -15.92 -9.01 -24.19
CA GLY A 217 -15.20 -8.21 -25.17
C GLY A 217 -14.66 -9.06 -26.32
N LYS A 218 -14.19 -8.37 -27.33
CA LYS A 218 -13.43 -8.98 -28.44
C LYS A 218 -11.97 -8.59 -28.29
N LYS A 219 -11.05 -9.51 -28.64
CA LYS A 219 -9.61 -9.29 -28.53
C LYS A 219 -9.11 -8.09 -29.34
N GLU A 220 -9.82 -7.79 -30.44
CA GLU A 220 -9.51 -6.69 -31.34
C GLU A 220 -10.02 -5.33 -30.85
N GLU A 221 -10.96 -5.32 -29.89
CA GLU A 221 -11.52 -4.11 -29.29
C GLU A 221 -10.64 -3.68 -28.12
N ASN A 222 -9.69 -2.81 -28.39
CA ASN A 222 -8.78 -2.23 -27.41
C ASN A 222 -9.06 -0.73 -27.25
N LEU A 223 -8.95 -0.22 -26.02
CA LEU A 223 -9.06 1.22 -25.75
C LEU A 223 -8.05 2.04 -26.54
N ASP A 224 -6.89 1.48 -26.87
CA ASP A 224 -5.88 2.14 -27.70
C ASP A 224 -6.36 2.39 -29.13
N ASN A 225 -7.34 1.58 -29.59
CA ASN A 225 -7.97 1.72 -30.91
C ASN A 225 -9.16 2.70 -30.90
N LEU A 226 -9.57 3.18 -29.71
CA LEU A 226 -10.67 4.13 -29.58
C LEU A 226 -10.23 5.50 -30.10
N LYS A 227 -10.78 5.89 -31.25
CA LYS A 227 -10.54 7.22 -31.82
C LYS A 227 -11.42 8.24 -31.09
N LEU A 228 -10.84 8.95 -30.13
CA LEU A 228 -11.53 10.06 -29.50
C LEU A 228 -11.66 11.25 -30.48
N PRO A 229 -12.77 12.02 -30.44
CA PRO A 229 -12.86 13.29 -31.10
C PRO A 229 -11.66 14.20 -30.72
N LYS A 230 -11.20 15.06 -31.64
CA LYS A 230 -10.02 15.90 -31.42
C LYS A 230 -10.05 16.68 -30.09
N LEU A 231 -11.22 17.16 -29.69
CA LEU A 231 -11.41 17.87 -28.42
C LEU A 231 -11.10 16.98 -27.19
N LEU A 232 -11.37 15.69 -27.28
CA LEU A 232 -11.16 14.74 -26.18
C LEU A 232 -9.81 14.02 -26.26
N SER A 233 -9.01 14.29 -27.31
CA SER A 233 -7.70 13.64 -27.47
C SER A 233 -6.71 13.98 -26.35
N ILE A 234 -6.92 15.10 -25.63
CA ILE A 234 -6.15 15.47 -24.44
C ILE A 234 -6.23 14.42 -23.33
N PHE A 235 -7.30 13.62 -23.28
CA PHE A 235 -7.48 12.54 -22.29
C PHE A 235 -6.69 11.29 -22.60
N HIS A 236 -5.97 11.22 -23.71
CA HIS A 236 -4.94 10.20 -23.91
C HIS A 236 -3.75 10.40 -22.95
N ASP A 237 -3.51 11.63 -22.51
CA ASP A 237 -2.53 11.89 -21.44
C ASP A 237 -3.13 11.56 -20.09
N THR A 238 -2.52 10.60 -19.40
CA THR A 238 -3.00 10.09 -18.10
C THR A 238 -2.99 11.17 -17.02
N VAL A 239 -2.03 12.10 -17.06
CA VAL A 239 -1.92 13.21 -16.10
C VAL A 239 -3.06 14.17 -16.31
N VAL A 240 -3.34 14.55 -17.57
CA VAL A 240 -4.44 15.45 -17.93
C VAL A 240 -5.79 14.82 -17.58
N ALA A 241 -5.99 13.54 -17.92
CA ALA A 241 -7.21 12.82 -17.59
C ALA A 241 -7.45 12.76 -16.08
N SER A 242 -6.44 12.42 -15.30
CA SER A 242 -6.52 12.37 -13.83
C SER A 242 -6.76 13.73 -13.22
N ALA A 243 -6.03 14.76 -13.66
CA ALA A 243 -6.21 16.12 -13.17
C ALA A 243 -7.62 16.67 -13.46
N THR A 244 -8.14 16.41 -14.67
CA THR A 244 -9.49 16.83 -15.05
C THR A 244 -10.56 16.11 -14.22
N LEU A 245 -10.42 14.78 -14.03
CA LEU A 245 -11.34 14.00 -13.18
C LEU A 245 -11.36 14.56 -11.75
N MET A 246 -10.18 14.81 -11.18
CA MET A 246 -10.06 15.39 -9.85
C MET A 246 -10.68 16.77 -9.75
N LEU A 247 -10.41 17.64 -10.73
CA LEU A 247 -10.96 19.01 -10.77
C LEU A 247 -12.49 18.98 -10.86
N VAL A 248 -13.05 18.17 -11.77
CA VAL A 248 -14.51 18.09 -11.97
C VAL A 248 -15.18 17.48 -10.76
N PHE A 249 -14.70 16.34 -10.27
CA PHE A 249 -15.31 15.63 -9.15
C PHE A 249 -15.25 16.42 -7.85
N PHE A 250 -14.05 16.86 -7.46
CA PHE A 250 -13.89 17.64 -6.23
C PHE A 250 -14.41 19.07 -6.35
N GLY A 251 -14.33 19.67 -7.53
CA GLY A 251 -14.97 20.96 -7.81
C GLY A 251 -16.48 20.90 -7.63
N ALA A 252 -17.14 19.87 -8.14
CA ALA A 252 -18.56 19.63 -7.90
C ALA A 252 -18.89 19.44 -6.42
N ILE A 253 -18.08 18.67 -5.68
CA ILE A 253 -18.24 18.51 -4.24
C ILE A 253 -18.10 19.84 -3.51
N LEU A 254 -17.10 20.63 -3.82
CA LEU A 254 -16.90 21.94 -3.19
C LEU A 254 -18.05 22.91 -3.48
N LEU A 255 -18.60 22.92 -4.69
CA LEU A 255 -19.78 23.69 -5.04
C LEU A 255 -21.03 23.23 -4.24
N ILE A 256 -21.22 21.93 -4.09
CA ILE A 256 -22.31 21.35 -3.28
C ILE A 256 -22.14 21.72 -1.81
N LEU A 257 -20.95 21.69 -1.26
CA LEU A 257 -20.67 22.04 0.13
C LEU A 257 -20.92 23.52 0.39
N GLY A 258 -20.42 24.36 -0.47
CA GLY A 258 -20.50 25.82 -0.37
C GLY A 258 -19.45 26.42 0.59
N PRO A 259 -19.18 27.74 0.45
CA PRO A 259 -18.12 28.42 1.21
C PRO A 259 -18.42 28.46 2.71
N ASP A 260 -19.68 28.59 3.12
CA ASP A 260 -20.06 28.70 4.52
C ASP A 260 -19.72 27.42 5.33
N ILE A 261 -19.90 26.25 4.70
CA ILE A 261 -19.55 24.99 5.34
C ILE A 261 -18.05 24.79 5.38
N MET A 262 -17.36 25.11 4.28
CA MET A 262 -15.89 24.97 4.21
C MET A 262 -15.17 25.92 5.17
N SER A 263 -15.73 27.07 5.48
CA SER A 263 -15.21 28.04 6.47
C SER A 263 -15.64 27.75 7.90
N ASN A 264 -16.50 26.76 8.13
CA ASN A 264 -16.98 26.43 9.46
C ASN A 264 -15.85 25.93 10.38
N ALA A 265 -15.73 26.54 11.56
CA ALA A 265 -14.67 26.24 12.51
C ALA A 265 -14.61 24.74 12.88
N LYS A 266 -15.78 24.08 13.01
CA LYS A 266 -15.87 22.64 13.33
C LYS A 266 -15.32 21.77 12.17
N VAL A 267 -15.61 22.15 10.93
CA VAL A 267 -15.08 21.47 9.74
C VAL A 267 -13.57 21.66 9.64
N ILE A 268 -13.09 22.90 9.82
CA ILE A 268 -11.66 23.21 9.80
C ILE A 268 -10.94 22.42 10.90
N THR A 269 -11.45 22.44 12.13
CA THR A 269 -10.84 21.73 13.25
C THR A 269 -10.85 20.21 13.03
N SER A 270 -11.96 19.65 12.57
CA SER A 270 -12.08 18.21 12.29
C SER A 270 -11.22 17.77 11.09
N GLY A 271 -11.02 18.66 10.11
CA GLY A 271 -10.21 18.38 8.93
C GLY A 271 -8.70 18.54 9.17
N THR A 272 -8.31 19.43 10.07
CA THR A 272 -6.88 19.70 10.37
C THR A 272 -6.35 18.95 11.57
N VAL A 273 -7.18 18.77 12.60
CA VAL A 273 -6.87 17.97 13.77
C VAL A 273 -7.60 16.64 13.63
N TYR A 274 -7.01 15.73 12.88
CA TYR A 274 -7.43 14.34 12.97
C TYR A 274 -7.02 13.83 14.34
N ASN A 275 -7.95 13.92 15.28
CA ASN A 275 -7.86 13.18 16.51
C ASN A 275 -8.53 11.82 16.22
N PRO A 276 -7.78 10.73 16.08
CA PRO A 276 -8.36 9.41 16.03
C PRO A 276 -8.82 9.09 17.44
N ALA A 277 -10.01 9.58 17.81
CA ALA A 277 -10.70 9.14 19.00
C ALA A 277 -11.36 7.79 18.72
#